data_63b4aa7e82f513ebe1d845b44172ed14
#
_entry.id   63b4aa7e82f513ebe1d845b44172ed14
#
_cell.length_a   1.000
_cell.length_b   1.000
_cell.length_c   1.000
_cell.angle_alpha   90.00
_cell.angle_beta   90.00
_cell.angle_gamma   90.00
#
_symmetry.space_group_name_H-M   'P 1'
#
loop_
_entity.id
_entity.type
_entity.pdbx_description
1 polymer ?
#
loop_
_entity_poly.entity_id
_entity_poly.type
_entity_poly.pdbx_seq_one_letter_code
_entity_poly.pdbx_strand_id
1 'polypeptide(L)'
;MISQDKDTGYQSHAYDASKIFHYIGGFMKRLISCEHNMDTNRVELLYTDGTMLAIDTIAVENEYAEDMYQRSELDWLIYNAPLEYADLVLNGDVEGYLKRVTQYRPLDEQR
;
A
#
# COMPACT_ATOMS: atom_id res chain seq x y z
N MET A 1 -11.10 5.81 -19.70
CA MET A 1 -11.11 6.45 -19.38
C MET A 1 -11.06 6.46 -19.07
N ILE A 2 -10.75 6.41 -18.97
CA ILE A 2 -10.68 6.89 -18.56
C ILE A 2 -10.58 6.91 -18.27
N SER A 3 -10.43 6.98 -18.07
CA SER A 3 -10.41 7.48 -17.66
C SER A 3 -10.34 7.42 -17.34
N GLN A 4 -10.22 7.42 -17.11
CA GLN A 4 -10.28 7.83 -16.69
C GLN A 4 -10.25 7.97 -16.42
N ASP A 5 -10.24 7.99 -16.30
CA ASP A 5 -10.30 8.49 -15.88
C ASP A 5 -10.40 8.58 -15.59
N LYS A 6 -10.22 8.52 -15.50
CA LYS A 6 -10.36 9.02 -15.07
C LYS A 6 -10.52 9.15 -14.68
N ASP A 7 -10.57 9.16 -14.56
CA ASP A 7 -10.72 9.62 -13.94
C ASP A 7 -10.87 9.50 -13.39
N THR A 8 -10.81 9.46 -13.31
CA THR A 8 -10.81 9.62 -12.53
C THR A 8 -10.48 9.84 -11.79
N GLY A 9 -10.48 10.21 -11.61
CA GLY A 9 -9.80 10.83 -10.80
C GLY A 9 -8.93 10.32 -9.89
N TYR A 10 -8.98 10.11 -9.28
CA TYR A 10 -8.13 9.90 -8.49
C TYR A 10 -7.04 9.17 -8.89
N GLN A 11 -7.05 8.52 -9.73
CA GLN A 11 -6.05 7.95 -10.25
C GLN A 11 -5.21 8.85 -10.91
N SER A 12 -5.62 10.00 -11.11
CA SER A 12 -4.84 10.90 -11.76
C SER A 12 -3.62 11.16 -11.07
N HIS A 13 -3.69 11.24 -9.87
CA HIS A 13 -2.48 11.30 -9.24
C HIS A 13 -2.00 9.93 -9.06
N ALA A 14 -2.54 9.05 -9.84
CA ALA A 14 -2.08 7.72 -9.81
C ALA A 14 -0.69 7.66 -10.30
N TYR A 15 0.04 6.70 -9.82
CA TYR A 15 1.40 6.50 -10.21
C TYR A 15 1.48 5.97 -11.62
N ASP A 16 2.49 6.43 -12.32
CA ASP A 16 2.93 5.76 -13.52
C ASP A 16 3.82 4.61 -13.05
N ALA A 17 3.30 3.41 -13.08
CA ALA A 17 4.03 2.27 -12.55
C ALA A 17 5.37 2.06 -13.23
N SER A 18 5.50 2.49 -14.47
CA SER A 18 6.76 2.29 -15.19
C SER A 18 7.90 3.07 -14.56
N LYS A 19 7.60 4.02 -13.69
CA LYS A 19 8.62 4.82 -13.03
C LYS A 19 8.89 4.36 -11.61
N ILE A 20 8.26 3.26 -11.21
CA ILE A 20 8.42 2.74 -9.84
C ILE A 20 9.39 1.58 -9.86
N PHE A 21 10.41 1.67 -9.02
CA PHE A 21 11.42 0.63 -8.90
C PHE A 21 11.52 0.18 -7.46
N HIS A 22 11.67 -1.11 -7.25
CA HIS A 22 11.91 -1.65 -5.93
C HIS A 22 13.19 -2.47 -5.94
N TYR A 23 13.94 -2.40 -4.85
CA TYR A 23 15.17 -3.14 -4.70
C TYR A 23 14.84 -4.49 -4.05
N ILE A 24 14.92 -5.55 -4.83
CA ILE A 24 14.49 -6.87 -4.36
C ILE A 24 15.56 -7.88 -4.72
N GLY A 25 16.03 -8.60 -3.71
CA GLY A 25 17.01 -9.63 -3.95
C GLY A 25 18.33 -9.13 -4.51
N GLY A 26 18.67 -7.87 -4.22
CA GLY A 26 19.91 -7.28 -4.70
C GLY A 26 19.78 -6.58 -6.04
N PHE A 27 18.59 -6.53 -6.62
CA PHE A 27 18.38 -5.93 -7.92
C PHE A 27 17.27 -4.92 -7.90
N MET A 28 17.43 -3.84 -8.66
CA MET A 28 16.35 -2.88 -8.88
C MET A 28 15.41 -3.46 -9.92
N LYS A 29 14.16 -3.60 -9.57
CA LYS A 29 13.15 -4.18 -10.44
C LYS A 29 12.08 -3.14 -10.72
N ARG A 30 11.72 -2.99 -11.98
CA ARG A 30 10.70 -2.01 -12.37
C ARG A 30 9.31 -2.63 -12.27
N LEU A 31 8.42 -1.89 -11.64
CA LEU A 31 7.06 -2.36 -11.38
C LEU A 31 6.19 -2.27 -12.62
N ILE A 32 5.40 -3.31 -12.87
CA ILE A 32 4.36 -3.28 -13.89
C ILE A 32 3.02 -2.99 -13.25
N SER A 33 2.68 -3.69 -12.16
CA SER A 33 1.38 -3.51 -11.55
C SER A 33 1.44 -3.82 -10.06
N CYS A 34 0.49 -3.25 -9.33
CA CYS A 34 0.36 -3.48 -7.92
C CYS A 34 -1.14 -3.51 -7.61
N GLU A 35 -1.65 -4.65 -7.17
CA GLU A 35 -3.07 -4.86 -6.98
C GLU A 35 -3.34 -5.62 -5.70
N HIS A 36 -4.48 -5.29 -5.10
CA HIS A 36 -4.95 -6.03 -3.93
C HIS A 36 -5.82 -7.19 -4.39
N ASN A 37 -5.43 -8.41 -4.02
CA ASN A 37 -6.20 -9.60 -4.31
C ASN A 37 -7.04 -9.94 -3.08
N MET A 38 -8.34 -9.70 -3.18
CA MET A 38 -9.23 -9.88 -2.04
C MET A 38 -9.44 -11.36 -1.70
N ASP A 39 -9.24 -12.24 -2.66
CA ASP A 39 -9.44 -13.66 -2.41
C ASP A 39 -8.34 -14.22 -1.53
N THR A 40 -7.12 -13.70 -1.64
CA THR A 40 -5.99 -14.20 -0.88
C THR A 40 -5.55 -13.25 0.21
N ASN A 41 -6.11 -12.04 0.27
CA ASN A 41 -5.73 -10.99 1.20
C ASN A 41 -4.26 -10.60 1.03
N ARG A 42 -3.84 -10.46 -0.23
CA ARG A 42 -2.47 -10.09 -0.55
C ARG A 42 -2.44 -8.92 -1.49
N VAL A 43 -1.45 -8.07 -1.29
CA VAL A 43 -1.14 -7.03 -2.27
C VAL A 43 -0.04 -7.61 -3.17
N GLU A 44 -0.34 -7.72 -4.45
CA GLU A 44 0.52 -8.42 -5.41
C GLU A 44 1.20 -7.41 -6.33
N LEU A 45 2.53 -7.52 -6.40
CA LEU A 45 3.33 -6.63 -7.23
C LEU A 45 3.98 -7.47 -8.33
N LEU A 46 3.81 -7.04 -9.58
CA LEU A 46 4.41 -7.71 -10.72
C LEU A 46 5.47 -6.81 -11.32
N TYR A 47 6.63 -7.38 -11.62
CA TYR A 47 7.76 -6.64 -12.12
C TYR A 47 8.10 -7.04 -13.56
N THR A 48 8.86 -6.19 -14.23
CA THR A 48 9.15 -6.38 -15.66
C THR A 48 9.93 -7.64 -15.97
N ASP A 49 10.64 -8.17 -14.99
CA ASP A 49 11.40 -9.41 -15.20
C ASP A 49 10.58 -10.66 -14.92
N GLY A 50 9.29 -10.49 -14.68
CA GLY A 50 8.41 -11.62 -14.40
C GLY A 50 8.31 -11.97 -12.94
N THR A 51 9.08 -11.32 -12.09
CA THR A 51 9.01 -11.55 -10.64
C THR A 51 7.69 -11.06 -10.09
N MET A 52 7.09 -11.82 -9.20
CA MET A 52 5.90 -11.39 -8.48
C MET A 52 6.19 -11.43 -6.98
N LEU A 53 5.84 -10.35 -6.30
CA LEU A 53 5.98 -10.26 -4.86
C LEU A 53 4.58 -10.12 -4.26
N ALA A 54 4.29 -10.86 -3.21
CA ALA A 54 2.98 -10.80 -2.57
C ALA A 54 3.15 -10.44 -1.10
N ILE A 55 2.41 -9.42 -0.68
CA ILE A 55 2.44 -8.97 0.70
C ILE A 55 1.18 -9.47 1.38
N ASP A 56 1.35 -10.26 2.43
CA ASP A 56 0.24 -10.81 3.19
C ASP A 56 -0.29 -9.71 4.10
N THR A 57 -1.45 -9.16 3.76
CA THR A 57 -1.99 -8.01 4.49
C THR A 57 -2.40 -8.37 5.91
N ILE A 58 -2.83 -9.61 6.12
CA ILE A 58 -3.20 -10.03 7.47
C ILE A 58 -1.96 -10.09 8.36
N ALA A 59 -0.87 -10.60 7.83
CA ALA A 59 0.37 -10.68 8.60
C ALA A 59 0.88 -9.29 8.96
N VAL A 60 0.80 -8.34 8.03
CA VAL A 60 1.24 -6.97 8.30
C VAL A 60 0.38 -6.35 9.40
N GLU A 61 -0.92 -6.55 9.30
CA GLU A 61 -1.83 -6.02 10.31
C GLU A 61 -1.50 -6.58 11.68
N ASN A 62 -1.30 -7.88 11.76
CA ASN A 62 -1.01 -8.53 13.03
C ASN A 62 0.32 -8.08 13.61
N GLU A 63 1.27 -7.74 12.75
CA GLU A 63 2.59 -7.35 13.20
C GLU A 63 2.62 -5.90 13.69
N TYR A 64 1.91 -5.00 13.04
CA TYR A 64 2.09 -3.57 13.24
C TYR A 64 0.90 -2.81 13.80
N ALA A 65 -0.31 -3.27 13.54
CA ALA A 65 -1.48 -2.50 13.97
C ALA A 65 -1.78 -2.78 15.44
N GLU A 66 -1.79 -1.74 16.24
CA GLU A 66 -1.98 -1.90 17.68
C GLU A 66 -3.43 -1.73 18.09
N ASP A 67 -4.22 -1.07 17.27
CA ASP A 67 -5.62 -0.84 17.62
C ASP A 67 -6.46 -0.76 16.35
N MET A 68 -7.75 -0.53 16.55
CA MET A 68 -8.70 -0.48 15.45
C MET A 68 -8.42 0.64 14.48
N TYR A 69 -7.94 1.78 14.99
CA TYR A 69 -7.65 2.91 14.13
C TYR A 69 -6.49 2.62 13.19
N GLN A 70 -5.48 1.94 13.70
CA GLN A 70 -4.33 1.58 12.88
C GLN A 70 -4.71 0.52 11.87
N ARG A 71 -5.58 -0.43 12.23
CA ARG A 71 -6.06 -1.41 11.28
C ARG A 71 -6.86 -0.74 10.17
N SER A 72 -7.70 0.22 10.54
CA SER A 72 -8.49 0.94 9.55
C SER A 72 -7.61 1.73 8.58
N GLU A 73 -6.53 2.30 9.08
CA GLU A 73 -5.62 3.03 8.21
C GLU A 73 -4.97 2.11 7.20
N LEU A 74 -4.52 0.94 7.63
CA LEU A 74 -3.93 -0.03 6.72
C LEU A 74 -4.95 -0.50 5.69
N ASP A 75 -6.17 -0.78 6.14
CA ASP A 75 -7.23 -1.20 5.22
C ASP A 75 -7.51 -0.13 4.18
N TRP A 76 -7.54 1.12 4.60
CA TRP A 76 -7.78 2.20 3.67
C TRP A 76 -6.71 2.24 2.57
N LEU A 77 -5.45 2.07 2.96
CA LEU A 77 -4.37 2.04 1.99
C LEU A 77 -4.51 0.87 1.03
N ILE A 78 -4.83 -0.30 1.57
CA ILE A 78 -4.96 -1.50 0.75
C ILE A 78 -6.02 -1.31 -0.33
N TYR A 79 -7.17 -0.74 0.03
CA TYR A 79 -8.27 -0.63 -0.91
C TYR A 79 -8.19 0.61 -1.80
N ASN A 80 -7.52 1.65 -1.35
CA ASN A 80 -7.50 2.91 -2.09
C ASN A 80 -6.15 3.26 -2.69
N ALA A 81 -5.06 2.77 -2.12
CA ALA A 81 -3.73 3.12 -2.58
C ALA A 81 -2.77 1.96 -2.36
N PRO A 82 -3.01 0.81 -3.03
CA PRO A 82 -2.18 -0.37 -2.77
C PRO A 82 -0.70 -0.16 -3.08
N LEU A 83 -0.36 0.71 -4.01
CA LEU A 83 1.04 0.96 -4.28
C LEU A 83 1.70 1.70 -3.12
N GLU A 84 0.99 2.67 -2.52
CA GLU A 84 1.51 3.34 -1.35
C GLU A 84 1.66 2.38 -0.18
N TYR A 85 0.70 1.47 -0.06
CA TYR A 85 0.78 0.44 0.96
C TYR A 85 2.04 -0.42 0.76
N ALA A 86 2.26 -0.86 -0.48
CA ALA A 86 3.41 -1.70 -0.78
C ALA A 86 4.72 -0.97 -0.53
N ASP A 87 4.79 0.30 -0.93
CA ASP A 87 5.99 1.08 -0.68
C ASP A 87 6.26 1.24 0.81
N LEU A 88 5.20 1.46 1.58
CA LEU A 88 5.34 1.59 3.01
C LEU A 88 5.87 0.31 3.64
N VAL A 89 5.34 -0.83 3.23
CA VAL A 89 5.74 -2.10 3.81
C VAL A 89 7.17 -2.47 3.39
N LEU A 90 7.50 -2.25 2.14
CA LEU A 90 8.80 -2.69 1.61
C LEU A 90 9.94 -1.74 1.94
N ASN A 91 9.68 -0.46 1.94
CA ASN A 91 10.74 0.53 2.05
C ASN A 91 10.54 1.52 3.17
N GLY A 92 9.39 1.52 3.81
CA GLY A 92 9.06 2.53 4.79
C GLY A 92 9.09 2.01 6.20
N ASP A 93 8.44 2.78 7.05
CA ASP A 93 8.36 2.50 8.47
C ASP A 93 6.89 2.41 8.84
N VAL A 94 6.35 1.20 8.78
CA VAL A 94 4.93 0.98 9.03
C VAL A 94 4.53 1.47 10.41
N GLU A 95 5.33 1.09 11.41
CA GLU A 95 5.02 1.45 12.79
C GLU A 95 5.02 2.96 12.98
N GLY A 96 6.04 3.64 12.46
CA GLY A 96 6.11 5.09 12.58
C GLY A 96 5.01 5.79 11.83
N TYR A 97 4.70 5.28 10.63
CA TYR A 97 3.61 5.85 9.85
C TYR A 97 2.28 5.75 10.61
N LEU A 98 1.99 4.57 11.15
CA LEU A 98 0.72 4.38 11.84
C LEU A 98 0.61 5.25 13.08
N LYS A 99 1.70 5.37 13.83
CA LYS A 99 1.68 6.24 14.99
C LYS A 99 1.45 7.68 14.59
N ARG A 100 2.09 8.12 13.51
CA ARG A 100 2.01 9.50 13.08
C ARG A 100 0.61 9.87 12.63
N VAL A 101 0.00 9.03 11.79
CA VAL A 101 -1.32 9.37 11.25
C VAL A 101 -2.42 9.23 12.30
N THR A 102 -2.27 8.34 13.26
CA THR A 102 -3.31 8.18 14.27
C THR A 102 -3.14 9.14 15.44
N GLN A 103 -1.98 9.75 15.58
CA GLN A 103 -1.78 10.76 16.61
C GLN A 103 -2.53 12.06 16.34
N TYR A 104 -2.85 12.30 15.09
CA TYR A 104 -3.51 13.55 14.72
C TYR A 104 -5.01 13.47 14.75
N ARG A 105 -5.50 12.44 15.41
CA ARG A 105 -6.92 12.26 15.56
C ARG A 105 -7.49 13.35 16.44
N PRO A 106 -8.66 13.88 16.12
CA PRO A 106 -9.26 14.89 16.99
C PRO A 106 -9.47 14.35 18.38
N LEU A 107 -9.45 15.27 19.35
CA LEU A 107 -9.52 14.88 20.75
C LEU A 107 -10.79 14.09 21.08
N ASP A 108 -11.90 14.45 20.44
CA ASP A 108 -13.14 13.75 20.73
C ASP A 108 -13.06 12.31 20.27
N GLU A 109 -12.19 11.99 19.35
CA GLU A 109 -12.04 10.62 18.92
C GLU A 109 -11.13 9.83 19.82
N GLN A 110 -10.46 10.49 20.70
CA GLN A 110 -9.52 9.82 21.58
C GLN A 110 -10.14 9.40 22.89
N ARG A 111 -11.37 9.72 23.11
CA ARG A 111 -12.03 9.36 24.35
C ARG A 111 -12.74 8.07 24.28
#